data_18d8596fff5744b928cc6c32a725ad8c
#
_entry.id   18d8596fff5744b928cc6c32a725ad8c
#
_cell.length_a   1.000
_cell.length_b   1.000
_cell.length_c   1.000
_cell.angle_alpha   90.00
_cell.angle_beta   90.00
_cell.angle_gamma   90.00
#
_symmetry.space_group_name_H-M   'P 1'
#
loop_
_entity.id
_entity.type
_entity.pdbx_description
1 polymer ?
#
loop_
_entity_poly.entity_id
_entity_poly.type
_entity_poly.pdbx_seq_one_letter_code
_entity_poly.pdbx_strand_id
1 'polypeptide(L)'
;MQGTSRKTLVLFWFLLLALIGIRIRADASVLPPLLLALVLLTGGIDIPILHKRMRKPVYTWESVHLLEKIFSVSLEDFFEKKRFFDTAITVNLGGFVIPLACAGYLGVTYPNLASLEICIIMIAVTHIMATFYGGFGIKIPECIGVVPLLLALLLAPDDAAMVMFVAGVSGVLIGLFTVLGTINAEREGCARISLGGAGSFHAVYVMMLLAMLLDVML
;
A
#
# COMPACT_ATOMS: atom_id res chain seq x y z
N MET A 1 -11.82 3.78 -6.48
CA MET A 1 -11.57 2.99 -5.26
C MET A 1 -12.11 1.58 -5.41
N GLN A 2 -11.67 0.87 -6.44
CA GLN A 2 -11.96 -0.55 -6.65
C GLN A 2 -11.11 -1.34 -5.64
N GLY A 3 -11.73 -1.98 -4.67
CA GLY A 3 -11.05 -2.83 -3.68
C GLY A 3 -11.11 -2.38 -2.22
N THR A 4 -11.55 -1.16 -1.92
CA THR A 4 -11.75 -0.73 -0.53
C THR A 4 -13.21 -0.86 -0.16
N SER A 5 -13.52 -1.66 0.86
CA SER A 5 -14.89 -1.75 1.39
C SER A 5 -15.38 -0.35 1.82
N ARG A 6 -16.65 -0.04 1.54
CA ARG A 6 -17.28 1.24 1.96
C ARG A 6 -17.14 1.45 3.48
N LYS A 7 -17.20 0.35 4.24
CA LYS A 7 -17.02 0.35 5.71
C LYS A 7 -15.61 0.73 6.12
N THR A 8 -14.58 0.18 5.46
CA THR A 8 -13.17 0.48 5.73
C THR A 8 -12.85 1.93 5.41
N LEU A 9 -13.43 2.48 4.34
CA LEU A 9 -13.24 3.87 3.95
C LEU A 9 -13.85 4.83 4.98
N VAL A 10 -15.05 4.54 5.48
CA VAL A 10 -15.68 5.31 6.56
C VAL A 10 -14.83 5.25 7.84
N LEU A 11 -14.29 4.07 8.17
CA LEU A 11 -13.40 3.91 9.31
C LEU A 11 -12.14 4.77 9.18
N PHE A 12 -11.51 4.78 8.00
CA PHE A 12 -10.32 5.60 7.74
C PHE A 12 -10.61 7.10 7.88
N TRP A 13 -11.75 7.58 7.38
CA TRP A 13 -12.17 8.97 7.57
C TRP A 13 -12.41 9.30 9.03
N PHE A 14 -13.04 8.40 9.78
CA PHE A 14 -13.28 8.59 11.22
C PHE A 14 -11.95 8.67 12.00
N LEU A 15 -11.02 7.75 11.74
CA LEU A 15 -9.69 7.75 12.37
C LEU A 15 -8.90 9.03 12.01
N LEU A 16 -8.99 9.49 10.76
CA LEU A 16 -8.37 10.73 10.32
C LEU A 16 -8.93 11.96 11.08
N LEU A 17 -10.25 12.05 11.21
CA LEU A 17 -10.88 13.15 11.95
C LEU A 17 -10.51 13.12 13.43
N ALA A 18 -10.44 11.94 14.04
CA ALA A 18 -9.99 11.78 15.41
C ALA A 18 -8.52 12.25 15.57
N LEU A 19 -7.64 11.87 14.65
CA LEU A 19 -6.23 12.30 14.64
C LEU A 19 -6.08 13.82 14.50
N ILE A 20 -6.86 14.44 13.60
CA ILE A 20 -6.90 15.90 13.47
C ILE A 20 -7.31 16.56 14.79
N GLY A 21 -8.33 16.04 15.44
CA GLY A 21 -8.80 16.56 16.73
C GLY A 21 -7.74 16.46 17.83
N ILE A 22 -7.00 15.34 17.89
CA ILE A 22 -5.91 15.13 18.84
C ILE A 22 -4.77 16.13 18.59
N ARG A 23 -4.35 16.32 17.32
CA ARG A 23 -3.26 17.23 16.97
C ARG A 23 -3.60 18.69 17.22
N ILE A 24 -4.82 19.13 16.93
CA ILE A 24 -5.30 20.48 17.24
C ILE A 24 -5.27 20.70 18.75
N ARG A 25 -5.65 19.70 19.54
CA ARG A 25 -5.66 19.82 21.01
C ARG A 25 -4.23 19.84 21.61
N ALA A 26 -3.29 19.18 20.95
CA ALA A 26 -1.88 19.13 21.35
C ALA A 26 -1.05 20.30 20.77
N ASP A 27 -1.68 21.27 20.09
CA ASP A 27 -1.03 22.39 19.40
C ASP A 27 0.06 21.96 18.39
N ALA A 28 -0.12 20.73 17.83
CA ALA A 28 0.80 20.10 16.90
C ALA A 28 0.45 20.42 15.44
N SER A 29 1.41 20.27 14.55
CA SER A 29 1.23 20.50 13.12
C SER A 29 0.07 19.65 12.53
N VAL A 30 -0.81 20.30 11.78
CA VAL A 30 -1.96 19.67 11.08
C VAL A 30 -1.57 19.15 9.69
N LEU A 31 -0.34 19.46 9.24
CA LEU A 31 0.14 19.07 7.91
C LEU A 31 0.14 17.56 7.67
N PRO A 32 0.61 16.70 8.60
CA PRO A 32 0.58 15.26 8.42
C PRO A 32 -0.83 14.67 8.21
N PRO A 33 -1.86 15.00 9.02
CA PRO A 33 -3.20 14.49 8.76
C PRO A 33 -3.83 15.02 7.46
N LEU A 34 -3.45 16.23 6.99
CA LEU A 34 -3.85 16.70 5.67
C LEU A 34 -3.26 15.85 4.54
N LEU A 35 -2.03 15.37 4.72
CA LEU A 35 -1.41 14.42 3.80
C LEU A 35 -2.21 13.10 3.75
N LEU A 36 -2.64 12.57 4.89
CA LEU A 36 -3.51 11.39 4.93
C LEU A 36 -4.86 11.61 4.22
N ALA A 37 -5.45 12.80 4.40
CA ALA A 37 -6.68 13.16 3.69
C ALA A 37 -6.45 13.18 2.16
N LEU A 38 -5.34 13.76 1.71
CA LEU A 38 -4.96 13.79 0.30
C LEU A 38 -4.78 12.39 -0.27
N VAL A 39 -4.11 11.51 0.47
CA VAL A 39 -3.92 10.09 0.11
C VAL A 39 -5.27 9.37 -0.05
N LEU A 40 -6.23 9.59 0.87
CA LEU A 40 -7.58 9.02 0.77
C LEU A 40 -8.35 9.54 -0.44
N LEU A 41 -8.30 10.84 -0.71
CA LEU A 41 -9.00 11.46 -1.83
C LEU A 41 -8.45 10.99 -3.18
N THR A 42 -7.12 10.83 -3.27
CA THR A 42 -6.44 10.43 -4.51
C THR A 42 -6.27 8.91 -4.66
N GLY A 43 -6.64 8.13 -3.63
CA GLY A 43 -6.54 6.66 -3.64
C GLY A 43 -7.40 5.94 -4.69
N GLY A 44 -8.33 6.66 -5.36
CA GLY A 44 -9.10 6.16 -6.50
C GLY A 44 -8.43 6.36 -7.86
N ILE A 45 -7.31 7.09 -7.92
CA ILE A 45 -6.65 7.47 -9.17
C ILE A 45 -5.50 6.52 -9.45
N ASP A 46 -5.64 5.72 -10.50
CA ASP A 46 -4.61 4.79 -10.95
C ASP A 46 -4.04 5.25 -12.30
N ILE A 47 -2.72 5.46 -12.34
CA ILE A 47 -2.00 5.91 -13.53
C ILE A 47 -1.40 4.68 -14.23
N PRO A 48 -1.80 4.36 -15.48
CA PRO A 48 -1.20 3.26 -16.22
C PRO A 48 0.24 3.62 -16.62
N ILE A 49 1.18 2.72 -16.32
CA ILE A 49 2.60 2.90 -16.66
C ILE A 49 3.00 1.95 -17.79
N LEU A 50 2.61 0.69 -17.68
CA LEU A 50 3.07 -0.37 -18.58
C LEU A 50 1.90 -1.30 -18.94
N HIS A 51 1.97 -1.89 -20.13
CA HIS A 51 1.10 -2.98 -20.55
C HIS A 51 1.96 -4.23 -20.78
N LYS A 52 1.60 -5.33 -20.14
CA LYS A 52 2.29 -6.61 -20.30
C LYS A 52 1.27 -7.67 -20.73
N ARG A 53 1.57 -8.40 -21.78
CA ARG A 53 0.72 -9.49 -22.25
C ARG A 53 0.85 -10.68 -21.31
N MET A 54 -0.26 -11.08 -20.69
CA MET A 54 -0.29 -12.19 -19.73
C MET A 54 -1.34 -13.22 -20.14
N ARG A 55 -1.16 -14.48 -19.71
CA ARG A 55 -2.09 -15.56 -19.96
C ARG A 55 -3.27 -15.44 -19.01
N LYS A 56 -4.50 -15.67 -19.52
CA LYS A 56 -5.71 -15.64 -18.70
C LYS A 56 -5.69 -16.79 -17.67
N PRO A 57 -5.79 -16.53 -16.37
CA PRO A 57 -5.91 -17.59 -15.38
C PRO A 57 -7.24 -18.33 -15.56
N VAL A 58 -7.23 -19.64 -15.29
CA VAL A 58 -8.43 -20.46 -15.26
C VAL A 58 -8.99 -20.42 -13.85
N TYR A 59 -10.16 -19.79 -13.68
CA TYR A 59 -10.80 -19.70 -12.38
C TYR A 59 -11.76 -20.88 -12.16
N THR A 60 -11.73 -21.43 -10.95
CA THR A 60 -12.79 -22.28 -10.41
C THR A 60 -13.84 -21.41 -9.74
N TRP A 61 -15.10 -21.88 -9.67
CA TRP A 61 -16.18 -21.12 -9.00
C TRP A 61 -15.84 -20.74 -7.55
N GLU A 62 -15.16 -21.61 -6.82
CA GLU A 62 -14.72 -21.34 -5.44
C GLU A 62 -13.70 -20.20 -5.37
N SER A 63 -12.73 -20.16 -6.30
CA SER A 63 -11.75 -19.08 -6.35
C SER A 63 -12.39 -17.73 -6.72
N VAL A 64 -13.41 -17.71 -7.56
CA VAL A 64 -14.15 -16.49 -7.93
C VAL A 64 -14.86 -15.89 -6.72
N HIS A 65 -15.58 -16.68 -5.93
CA HIS A 65 -16.26 -16.20 -4.71
C HIS A 65 -15.28 -15.68 -3.65
N LEU A 66 -14.13 -16.32 -3.51
CA LEU A 66 -13.10 -15.89 -2.57
C LEU A 66 -12.50 -14.54 -2.98
N LEU A 67 -12.28 -14.37 -4.27
CA LEU A 67 -11.70 -13.16 -4.86
C LEU A 67 -12.69 -11.99 -4.83
N GLU A 68 -13.98 -12.22 -5.07
CA GLU A 68 -15.06 -11.23 -4.93
C GLU A 68 -15.08 -10.65 -3.49
N LYS A 69 -14.95 -11.53 -2.48
CA LYS A 69 -14.91 -11.13 -1.07
C LYS A 69 -13.65 -10.30 -0.72
N ILE A 70 -12.51 -10.62 -1.32
CA ILE A 70 -11.22 -9.96 -1.04
C ILE A 70 -11.09 -8.62 -1.77
N PHE A 71 -11.55 -8.53 -3.02
CA PHE A 71 -11.30 -7.38 -3.90
C PHE A 71 -12.56 -6.57 -4.25
N SER A 72 -13.75 -7.00 -3.82
CA SER A 72 -15.05 -6.33 -4.06
C SER A 72 -15.32 -6.04 -5.56
N VAL A 73 -15.00 -7.00 -6.43
CA VAL A 73 -15.17 -6.91 -7.89
C VAL A 73 -16.35 -7.79 -8.32
N SER A 74 -17.16 -7.34 -9.31
CA SER A 74 -18.31 -8.12 -9.81
C SER A 74 -17.90 -9.31 -10.68
N LEU A 75 -18.70 -10.38 -10.63
CA LEU A 75 -18.46 -11.65 -11.33
C LEU A 75 -18.51 -11.57 -12.88
N GLU A 76 -19.13 -10.53 -13.43
CA GLU A 76 -19.37 -10.41 -14.88
C GLU A 76 -18.09 -10.27 -15.71
N ASP A 77 -17.04 -9.67 -15.14
CA ASP A 77 -15.77 -9.41 -15.84
C ASP A 77 -14.89 -10.66 -16.04
N PHE A 78 -15.26 -11.82 -15.43
CA PHE A 78 -14.42 -13.02 -15.42
C PHE A 78 -14.65 -13.99 -16.59
N PHE A 79 -15.74 -13.87 -17.31
CA PHE A 79 -16.16 -14.86 -18.31
C PHE A 79 -15.79 -14.55 -19.77
N GLU A 80 -15.03 -13.49 -20.04
CA GLU A 80 -14.59 -13.21 -21.41
C GLU A 80 -13.67 -14.30 -21.98
N LYS A 81 -13.97 -14.76 -23.20
CA LYS A 81 -13.32 -15.92 -23.87
C LYS A 81 -11.87 -15.70 -24.35
N LYS A 82 -11.25 -14.56 -24.12
CA LYS A 82 -9.88 -14.33 -24.60
C LYS A 82 -8.85 -15.08 -23.76
N ARG A 83 -7.99 -15.88 -24.42
CA ARG A 83 -6.92 -16.66 -23.74
C ARG A 83 -5.74 -15.81 -23.24
N PHE A 84 -5.56 -14.62 -23.79
CA PHE A 84 -4.56 -13.63 -23.42
C PHE A 84 -5.23 -12.28 -23.33
N PHE A 85 -4.76 -11.45 -22.41
CA PHE A 85 -5.14 -10.07 -22.31
C PHE A 85 -3.94 -9.19 -22.01
N ASP A 86 -4.03 -7.92 -22.37
CA ASP A 86 -3.01 -6.94 -22.07
C ASP A 86 -3.23 -6.47 -20.62
N THR A 87 -2.35 -6.95 -19.73
CA THR A 87 -2.36 -6.54 -18.32
C THR A 87 -1.87 -5.11 -18.21
N ALA A 88 -2.71 -4.23 -17.68
CA ALA A 88 -2.30 -2.89 -17.33
C ALA A 88 -1.61 -2.88 -15.96
N ILE A 89 -0.34 -2.51 -15.93
CA ILE A 89 0.38 -2.22 -14.68
C ILE A 89 0.18 -0.74 -14.39
N THR A 90 -0.48 -0.45 -13.26
CA THR A 90 -0.82 0.91 -12.86
C THR A 90 -0.16 1.23 -11.51
N VAL A 91 0.11 2.51 -11.30
CA VAL A 91 0.56 3.05 -10.02
C VAL A 91 -0.54 3.93 -9.45
N ASN A 92 -0.90 3.68 -8.22
CA ASN A 92 -1.92 4.47 -7.53
C ASN A 92 -1.34 5.80 -7.05
N LEU A 93 -2.05 6.91 -7.34
CA LEU A 93 -1.58 8.24 -6.97
C LEU A 93 -1.50 8.40 -5.44
N GLY A 94 -2.58 8.04 -4.73
CA GLY A 94 -2.66 8.18 -3.27
C GLY A 94 -1.85 7.14 -2.51
N GLY A 95 -1.90 5.86 -2.91
CA GLY A 95 -1.25 4.80 -2.15
C GLY A 95 0.19 4.50 -2.57
N PHE A 96 0.71 5.14 -3.62
CA PHE A 96 2.07 4.93 -4.09
C PHE A 96 2.83 6.25 -4.30
N VAL A 97 2.36 7.11 -5.23
CA VAL A 97 3.14 8.28 -5.70
C VAL A 97 3.32 9.29 -4.57
N ILE A 98 2.23 9.70 -3.92
CA ILE A 98 2.27 10.70 -2.85
C ILE A 98 3.05 10.19 -1.64
N PRO A 99 2.78 8.98 -1.08
CA PRO A 99 3.55 8.47 0.04
C PRO A 99 5.05 8.31 -0.25
N LEU A 100 5.39 7.80 -1.44
CA LEU A 100 6.79 7.62 -1.83
C LEU A 100 7.52 8.96 -2.01
N ALA A 101 6.87 9.95 -2.62
CA ALA A 101 7.44 11.29 -2.77
C ALA A 101 7.69 11.95 -1.41
N CYS A 102 6.73 11.84 -0.48
CA CYS A 102 6.88 12.38 0.88
C CYS A 102 7.98 11.63 1.67
N ALA A 103 8.01 10.30 1.61
CA ALA A 103 9.06 9.51 2.27
C ALA A 103 10.44 9.82 1.69
N GLY A 104 10.54 9.95 0.37
CA GLY A 104 11.79 10.36 -0.31
C GLY A 104 12.25 11.76 0.08
N TYR A 105 11.33 12.74 0.11
CA TYR A 105 11.64 14.09 0.55
C TYR A 105 12.16 14.11 2.00
N LEU A 106 11.46 13.45 2.93
CA LEU A 106 11.88 13.39 4.33
C LEU A 106 13.20 12.62 4.50
N GLY A 107 13.39 11.50 3.79
CA GLY A 107 14.62 10.73 3.85
C GLY A 107 15.86 11.48 3.35
N VAL A 108 15.69 12.40 2.38
CA VAL A 108 16.77 13.26 1.89
C VAL A 108 16.99 14.45 2.83
N THR A 109 15.92 15.04 3.37
CA THR A 109 16.01 16.23 4.24
C THR A 109 16.55 15.88 5.63
N TYR A 110 16.15 14.72 6.14
CA TYR A 110 16.53 14.20 7.47
C TYR A 110 17.13 12.80 7.33
N PRO A 111 18.37 12.70 6.82
CA PRO A 111 19.00 11.39 6.60
C PRO A 111 19.27 10.70 7.95
N ASN A 112 18.75 9.47 8.09
CA ASN A 112 18.93 8.65 9.27
C ASN A 112 19.33 7.23 8.83
N LEU A 113 20.42 6.70 9.39
CA LEU A 113 20.94 5.38 9.03
C LEU A 113 19.92 4.26 9.34
N ALA A 114 19.22 4.38 10.48
CA ALA A 114 18.16 3.43 10.85
C ALA A 114 17.05 3.39 9.80
N SER A 115 16.71 4.52 9.16
CA SER A 115 15.73 4.54 8.07
C SER A 115 16.17 3.69 6.88
N LEU A 116 17.46 3.71 6.53
CA LEU A 116 17.99 2.90 5.43
C LEU A 116 18.00 1.42 5.79
N GLU A 117 18.46 1.06 6.98
CA GLU A 117 18.50 -0.32 7.47
C GLU A 117 17.09 -0.94 7.51
N ILE A 118 16.14 -0.25 8.11
CA ILE A 118 14.75 -0.71 8.20
C ILE A 118 14.12 -0.77 6.80
N CYS A 119 14.42 0.18 5.90
CA CYS A 119 13.92 0.15 4.54
C CYS A 119 14.35 -1.13 3.81
N ILE A 120 15.62 -1.53 3.91
CA ILE A 120 16.13 -2.77 3.32
C ILE A 120 15.42 -3.99 3.90
N ILE A 121 15.26 -4.03 5.22
CA ILE A 121 14.51 -5.11 5.89
C ILE A 121 13.08 -5.16 5.39
N MET A 122 12.41 -4.01 5.26
CA MET A 122 11.04 -3.91 4.80
C MET A 122 10.85 -4.32 3.35
N ILE A 123 11.83 -4.08 2.47
CA ILE A 123 11.82 -4.61 1.10
C ILE A 123 11.77 -6.14 1.12
N ALA A 124 12.64 -6.78 1.92
CA ALA A 124 12.67 -8.23 2.06
C ALA A 124 11.40 -8.79 2.70
N VAL A 125 10.91 -8.18 3.77
CA VAL A 125 9.65 -8.56 4.44
C VAL A 125 8.47 -8.44 3.49
N THR A 126 8.38 -7.36 2.72
CA THR A 126 7.32 -7.16 1.73
C THR A 126 7.37 -8.23 0.65
N HIS A 127 8.56 -8.58 0.16
CA HIS A 127 8.74 -9.63 -0.83
C HIS A 127 8.28 -11.00 -0.32
N ILE A 128 8.53 -11.31 0.94
CA ILE A 128 8.14 -12.59 1.56
C ILE A 128 6.63 -12.64 1.88
N MET A 129 6.07 -11.53 2.38
CA MET A 129 4.68 -11.48 2.85
C MET A 129 3.67 -11.15 1.75
N ALA A 130 4.11 -10.57 0.64
CA ALA A 130 3.24 -10.27 -0.48
C ALA A 130 2.77 -11.54 -1.17
N THR A 131 1.47 -11.63 -1.42
CA THR A 131 0.86 -12.74 -2.16
C THR A 131 0.28 -12.24 -3.47
N PHE A 132 0.61 -12.94 -4.56
CA PHE A 132 0.00 -12.67 -5.85
C PHE A 132 -1.27 -13.52 -6.02
N TYR A 133 -2.38 -12.85 -6.29
CA TYR A 133 -3.64 -13.53 -6.62
C TYR A 133 -3.87 -13.39 -8.12
N GLY A 134 -3.83 -14.52 -8.84
CA GLY A 134 -4.13 -14.57 -10.27
C GLY A 134 -5.46 -13.87 -10.56
N GLY A 135 -5.47 -12.91 -11.48
CA GLY A 135 -6.62 -12.10 -11.85
C GLY A 135 -6.84 -10.80 -11.11
N PHE A 136 -6.25 -10.61 -9.92
CA PHE A 136 -6.53 -9.44 -9.06
C PHE A 136 -5.31 -8.60 -8.74
N GLY A 137 -4.13 -9.20 -8.68
CA GLY A 137 -2.88 -8.49 -8.42
C GLY A 137 -2.19 -8.87 -7.10
N ILE A 138 -1.39 -7.95 -6.57
CA ILE A 138 -0.55 -8.16 -5.40
C ILE A 138 -1.31 -7.70 -4.14
N LYS A 139 -1.41 -8.59 -3.15
CA LYS A 139 -1.96 -8.28 -1.83
C LYS A 139 -0.85 -8.29 -0.78
N ILE A 140 -0.84 -7.26 0.07
CA ILE A 140 0.01 -7.15 1.25
C ILE A 140 -0.85 -7.25 2.50
N PRO A 141 -0.44 -7.99 3.54
CA PRO A 141 -1.17 -8.03 4.80
C PRO A 141 -1.09 -6.67 5.52
N GLU A 142 -2.19 -6.22 6.09
CA GLU A 142 -2.28 -4.93 6.78
C GLU A 142 -1.39 -4.84 8.02
N CYS A 143 -1.10 -5.99 8.64
CA CYS A 143 -0.22 -6.07 9.82
C CYS A 143 1.27 -5.83 9.51
N ILE A 144 1.66 -5.70 8.25
CA ILE A 144 3.06 -5.45 7.86
C ILE A 144 3.64 -4.18 8.53
N GLY A 145 2.79 -3.19 8.84
CA GLY A 145 3.16 -1.96 9.53
C GLY A 145 3.69 -2.15 10.96
N VAL A 146 3.45 -3.30 11.58
CA VAL A 146 3.99 -3.62 12.91
C VAL A 146 5.51 -3.81 12.87
N VAL A 147 6.04 -4.33 11.77
CA VAL A 147 7.49 -4.58 11.63
C VAL A 147 8.30 -3.28 11.71
N PRO A 148 8.06 -2.25 10.86
CA PRO A 148 8.82 -1.01 10.93
C PRO A 148 8.51 -0.23 12.21
N LEU A 149 7.32 -0.37 12.81
CA LEU A 149 7.00 0.22 14.11
C LEU A 149 7.96 -0.28 15.20
N LEU A 150 8.08 -1.60 15.36
CA LEU A 150 8.95 -2.19 16.38
C LEU A 150 10.43 -1.88 16.12
N LEU A 151 10.85 -1.95 14.86
CA LEU A 151 12.25 -1.66 14.49
C LEU A 151 12.59 -0.18 14.70
N ALA A 152 11.69 0.76 14.38
CA ALA A 152 11.91 2.18 14.59
C ALA A 152 12.02 2.52 16.08
N LEU A 153 11.15 1.96 16.93
CA LEU A 153 11.22 2.13 18.38
C LEU A 153 12.50 1.55 19.00
N LEU A 154 13.05 0.48 18.39
CA LEU A 154 14.27 -0.15 18.88
C LEU A 154 15.55 0.56 18.43
N LEU A 155 15.61 0.98 17.16
CA LEU A 155 16.84 1.50 16.52
C LEU A 155 16.95 3.02 16.57
N ALA A 156 15.84 3.74 16.62
CA ALA A 156 15.79 5.19 16.63
C ALA A 156 14.59 5.70 17.45
N PRO A 157 14.56 5.49 18.79
CA PRO A 157 13.42 5.84 19.63
C PRO A 157 13.07 7.34 19.56
N ASP A 158 14.06 8.23 19.50
CA ASP A 158 13.85 9.68 19.45
C ASP A 158 13.22 10.17 18.13
N ASP A 159 13.49 9.45 17.02
CA ASP A 159 12.99 9.76 15.68
C ASP A 159 12.01 8.67 15.15
N ALA A 160 11.46 7.85 16.03
CA ALA A 160 10.76 6.62 15.64
C ALA A 160 9.62 6.86 14.67
N ALA A 161 8.85 7.93 14.82
CA ALA A 161 7.73 8.27 13.93
C ALA A 161 8.20 8.56 12.51
N MET A 162 9.25 9.38 12.38
CA MET A 162 9.83 9.75 11.08
C MET A 162 10.49 8.54 10.41
N VAL A 163 11.30 7.80 11.18
CA VAL A 163 12.00 6.59 10.69
C VAL A 163 10.99 5.54 10.24
N MET A 164 9.93 5.29 11.02
CA MET A 164 8.85 4.39 10.65
C MET A 164 8.17 4.80 9.34
N PHE A 165 7.86 6.10 9.20
CA PHE A 165 7.23 6.60 7.98
C PHE A 165 8.16 6.44 6.77
N VAL A 166 9.38 6.96 6.85
CA VAL A 166 10.33 6.95 5.73
C VAL A 166 10.70 5.52 5.33
N ALA A 167 11.14 4.71 6.27
CA ALA A 167 11.60 3.35 6.01
C ALA A 167 10.47 2.37 5.70
N GLY A 168 9.38 2.44 6.47
CA GLY A 168 8.24 1.54 6.30
C GLY A 168 7.55 1.75 4.96
N VAL A 169 7.19 3.00 4.64
CA VAL A 169 6.49 3.32 3.39
C VAL A 169 7.39 3.05 2.18
N SER A 170 8.63 3.59 2.17
CA SER A 170 9.53 3.36 1.04
C SER A 170 9.87 1.88 0.86
N GLY A 171 10.13 1.15 1.95
CA GLY A 171 10.45 -0.28 1.92
C GLY A 171 9.32 -1.13 1.35
N VAL A 172 8.07 -0.87 1.77
CA VAL A 172 6.90 -1.56 1.21
C VAL A 172 6.71 -1.22 -0.27
N LEU A 173 6.80 0.04 -0.65
CA LEU A 173 6.54 0.46 -2.02
C LEU A 173 7.64 -0.01 -2.98
N ILE A 174 8.91 0.02 -2.58
CA ILE A 174 10.02 -0.55 -3.35
C ILE A 174 9.90 -2.08 -3.39
N GLY A 175 9.53 -2.72 -2.27
CA GLY A 175 9.28 -4.16 -2.18
C GLY A 175 8.21 -4.64 -3.16
N LEU A 176 7.14 -3.85 -3.41
CA LEU A 176 6.14 -4.15 -4.43
C LEU A 176 6.74 -4.27 -5.85
N PHE A 177 7.74 -3.46 -6.19
CA PHE A 177 8.43 -3.58 -7.48
C PHE A 177 9.23 -4.88 -7.57
N THR A 178 9.85 -5.32 -6.47
CA THR A 178 10.57 -6.59 -6.46
C THR A 178 9.62 -7.77 -6.68
N VAL A 179 8.44 -7.73 -6.04
CA VAL A 179 7.38 -8.74 -6.23
C VAL A 179 6.87 -8.73 -7.67
N LEU A 180 6.62 -7.54 -8.25
CA LEU A 180 6.19 -7.40 -9.64
C LEU A 180 7.19 -8.05 -10.63
N GLY A 181 8.49 -7.94 -10.33
CA GLY A 181 9.57 -8.54 -11.13
C GLY A 181 9.58 -10.07 -11.12
N THR A 182 9.05 -10.71 -10.08
CA THR A 182 9.01 -12.17 -9.95
C THR A 182 7.77 -12.84 -10.55
N ILE A 183 6.75 -12.04 -10.93
CA ILE A 183 5.51 -12.58 -11.50
C ILE A 183 5.76 -13.21 -12.87
N ASN A 184 5.46 -14.51 -12.98
CA ASN A 184 5.55 -15.23 -14.23
C ASN A 184 4.30 -15.01 -15.09
N ALA A 185 4.46 -14.20 -16.15
CA ALA A 185 3.38 -13.83 -17.07
C ALA A 185 2.72 -15.02 -17.81
N GLU A 186 3.40 -16.17 -17.90
CA GLU A 186 2.89 -17.37 -18.57
C GLU A 186 2.01 -18.24 -17.67
N ARG A 187 2.22 -18.16 -16.35
CA ARG A 187 1.50 -18.97 -15.36
C ARG A 187 0.45 -18.17 -14.60
N GLU A 188 0.74 -16.91 -14.34
CA GLU A 188 -0.01 -16.05 -13.44
C GLU A 188 -0.49 -14.82 -14.22
N GLY A 189 -1.75 -14.82 -14.65
CA GLY A 189 -2.32 -13.69 -15.39
C GLY A 189 -3.22 -12.84 -14.51
N CYS A 190 -3.20 -11.53 -14.76
CA CYS A 190 -4.05 -10.56 -14.11
C CYS A 190 -4.51 -9.50 -15.12
N ALA A 191 -5.76 -9.05 -15.07
CA ALA A 191 -6.23 -8.00 -15.95
C ALA A 191 -5.58 -6.64 -15.64
N ARG A 192 -5.35 -6.40 -14.35
CA ARG A 192 -4.75 -5.15 -13.86
C ARG A 192 -3.94 -5.42 -12.59
N ILE A 193 -2.74 -4.87 -12.53
CA ILE A 193 -1.90 -4.88 -11.33
C ILE A 193 -1.72 -3.43 -10.90
N SER A 194 -2.28 -3.07 -9.74
CA SER A 194 -2.15 -1.71 -9.19
C SER A 194 -1.16 -1.70 -8.03
N LEU A 195 -0.05 -1.00 -8.20
CA LEU A 195 0.94 -0.78 -7.14
C LEU A 195 0.45 0.34 -6.22
N GLY A 196 0.36 0.08 -4.93
CA GLY A 196 -0.20 1.02 -3.96
C GLY A 196 -1.73 1.17 -4.03
N GLY A 197 -2.39 0.44 -4.96
CA GLY A 197 -3.84 0.43 -5.11
C GLY A 197 -4.50 -0.78 -4.46
N ALA A 198 -5.41 -1.44 -5.21
CA ALA A 198 -6.13 -2.60 -4.70
C ALA A 198 -5.17 -3.69 -4.16
N GLY A 199 -5.36 -4.07 -2.89
CA GLY A 199 -4.55 -5.08 -2.21
C GLY A 199 -3.36 -4.56 -1.41
N SER A 200 -2.87 -3.35 -1.63
CA SER A 200 -1.73 -2.75 -0.91
C SER A 200 -2.03 -1.39 -0.29
N PHE A 201 -3.06 -0.68 -0.75
CA PHE A 201 -3.44 0.65 -0.25
C PHE A 201 -3.66 0.67 1.27
N HIS A 202 -4.39 -0.33 1.81
CA HIS A 202 -4.68 -0.39 3.23
C HIS A 202 -3.42 -0.51 4.08
N ALA A 203 -2.46 -1.35 3.66
CA ALA A 203 -1.20 -1.55 4.36
C ALA A 203 -0.39 -0.25 4.43
N VAL A 204 -0.28 0.47 3.31
CA VAL A 204 0.42 1.77 3.25
C VAL A 204 -0.30 2.81 4.09
N TYR A 205 -1.63 2.92 3.97
CA TYR A 205 -2.42 3.90 4.73
C TYR A 205 -2.35 3.66 6.24
N VAL A 206 -2.50 2.41 6.70
CA VAL A 206 -2.40 2.04 8.11
C VAL A 206 -0.99 2.36 8.64
N MET A 207 0.05 2.10 7.86
CA MET A 207 1.43 2.42 8.24
C MET A 207 1.65 3.93 8.41
N MET A 208 1.14 4.75 7.49
CA MET A 208 1.18 6.21 7.61
C MET A 208 0.43 6.70 8.85
N LEU A 209 -0.74 6.12 9.12
CA LEU A 209 -1.56 6.45 10.28
C LEU A 209 -0.84 6.07 11.60
N LEU A 210 -0.20 4.90 11.66
CA LEU A 210 0.58 4.48 12.82
C LEU A 210 1.78 5.40 13.07
N ALA A 211 2.50 5.80 12.01
CA ALA A 211 3.61 6.74 12.13
C ALA A 211 3.16 8.10 12.70
N MET A 212 1.98 8.60 12.24
CA MET A 212 1.44 9.85 12.77
C MET A 212 0.91 9.74 14.19
N LEU A 213 0.36 8.60 14.58
CA LEU A 213 -0.01 8.34 15.98
C LEU A 213 1.22 8.31 16.87
N LEU A 214 2.29 7.68 16.41
CA LEU A 214 3.55 7.62 17.14
C LEU A 214 4.15 9.02 17.36
N ASP A 215 4.08 9.88 16.35
CA ASP A 215 4.54 11.29 16.42
C ASP A 215 3.75 12.17 17.41
N VAL A 216 2.56 11.73 17.80
CA VAL A 216 1.77 12.43 18.83
C VAL A 216 2.04 11.87 20.23
N MET A 217 2.51 10.60 20.29
CA MET A 217 2.71 9.91 21.58
C MET A 217 4.13 10.13 22.14
N LEU A 218 5.10 10.41 21.30
CA LEU A 218 6.49 10.71 21.67
C LEU A 218 6.72 12.22 21.75
#